data_53fcd7473d0e93fdd8187ea8f3910049
#
_entry.id   53fcd7473d0e93fdd8187ea8f3910049
#
_cell.length_a   1.000
_cell.length_b   1.000
_cell.length_c   1.000
_cell.angle_alpha   90.00
_cell.angle_beta   90.00
_cell.angle_gamma   90.00
#
_symmetry.space_group_name_H-M   'P 1'
#
loop_
_entity.id
_entity.type
_entity.pdbx_description
1 polymer ?
#
loop_
_entity_poly.entity_id
_entity_poly.type
_entity_poly.pdbx_seq_one_letter_code
_entity_poly.pdbx_strand_id
1 'polypeptide(L)'
;GREIAYPIASRGDTAALAFAQRLYQFPLGVFGIAVATAIFPALSHAAAEREGNGPDDGAFRTILQHGLRLTVFIGLPAAVGLILVRVPLTRAIFEYYRFDRQDSLRVASVLAGYSVAIWAYSMTHVLTRAFYAVKDAKTPLRVSMGMVGFNLALNLVLVWPLGVAALAWSTSFSAMVQAFLLLRKVR
;
A
#
# COMPACT_ATOMS: atom_id res chain seq x y z
N GLY A 1 22.50 -27.86 22.71
CA GLY A 1 22.40 -26.65 21.94
C GLY A 1 20.94 -26.28 21.75
N ARG A 2 20.54 -25.06 22.09
CA ARG A 2 19.21 -24.55 21.75
C ARG A 2 19.20 -24.29 20.24
N GLU A 3 18.44 -25.07 19.49
CA GLU A 3 18.14 -24.74 18.11
C GLU A 3 17.37 -23.41 18.09
N ILE A 4 17.95 -22.41 17.47
CA ILE A 4 17.26 -21.14 17.23
C ILE A 4 16.27 -21.41 16.11
N ALA A 5 15.00 -21.60 16.44
CA ALA A 5 13.95 -21.72 15.46
C ALA A 5 13.76 -20.37 14.78
N TYR A 6 14.13 -20.30 13.49
CA TYR A 6 13.90 -19.09 12.68
C TYR A 6 12.39 -18.91 12.45
N PRO A 7 11.85 -17.70 12.66
CA PRO A 7 10.41 -17.44 12.52
C PRO A 7 9.89 -17.56 11.08
N ILE A 8 10.79 -17.60 10.09
CA ILE A 8 10.51 -17.82 8.67
C ILE A 8 11.39 -18.99 8.21
N ALA A 9 11.00 -20.22 8.57
CA ALA A 9 11.81 -21.42 8.31
C ALA A 9 11.23 -22.32 7.21
N SER A 10 9.96 -22.15 6.83
CA SER A 10 9.32 -23.01 5.84
C SER A 10 9.50 -22.51 4.41
N ARG A 11 9.75 -23.42 3.46
CA ARG A 11 9.82 -23.09 2.03
C ARG A 11 8.51 -22.48 1.49
N GLY A 12 7.39 -22.71 2.16
CA GLY A 12 6.09 -22.14 1.83
C GLY A 12 5.91 -20.66 2.22
N ASP A 13 6.69 -20.13 3.17
CA ASP A 13 6.51 -18.78 3.71
C ASP A 13 6.83 -17.69 2.67
N THR A 14 7.89 -17.87 1.90
CA THR A 14 8.25 -16.93 0.81
C THR A 14 7.26 -17.00 -0.35
N ALA A 15 6.76 -18.21 -0.67
CA ALA A 15 5.73 -18.40 -1.68
C ALA A 15 4.42 -17.72 -1.26
N ALA A 16 4.02 -17.85 0.01
CA ALA A 16 2.83 -17.21 0.55
C ALA A 16 2.87 -15.68 0.43
N LEU A 17 4.02 -15.06 0.71
CA LEU A 17 4.24 -13.63 0.48
C LEU A 17 4.08 -13.24 -0.98
N ALA A 18 4.72 -13.97 -1.89
CA ALA A 18 4.68 -13.68 -3.32
C ALA A 18 3.26 -13.79 -3.90
N PHE A 19 2.51 -14.83 -3.51
CA PHE A 19 1.13 -15.02 -3.94
C PHE A 19 0.18 -13.97 -3.36
N ALA A 20 0.29 -13.66 -2.06
CA ALA A 20 -0.50 -12.61 -1.44
C ALA A 20 -0.23 -11.24 -2.07
N GLN A 21 1.05 -10.93 -2.40
CA GLN A 21 1.41 -9.70 -3.10
C GLN A 21 0.71 -9.57 -4.46
N ARG A 22 0.68 -10.61 -5.27
CA ARG A 22 0.01 -10.59 -6.58
C ARG A 22 -1.49 -10.31 -6.45
N LEU A 23 -2.14 -10.87 -5.43
CA LEU A 23 -3.58 -10.69 -5.22
C LEU A 23 -3.94 -9.26 -4.80
N TYR A 24 -3.23 -8.66 -3.84
CA TYR A 24 -3.56 -7.30 -3.41
C TYR A 24 -3.11 -6.24 -4.42
N GLN A 25 -2.08 -6.53 -5.25
CA GLN A 25 -1.64 -5.62 -6.30
C GLN A 25 -2.69 -5.39 -7.38
N PHE A 26 -3.58 -6.34 -7.61
CA PHE A 26 -4.65 -6.19 -8.61
C PHE A 26 -5.59 -5.01 -8.27
N PRO A 27 -6.27 -4.97 -7.10
CA PRO A 27 -7.08 -3.80 -6.75
C PRO A 27 -6.26 -2.52 -6.63
N LEU A 28 -5.04 -2.57 -6.13
CA LEU A 28 -4.17 -1.42 -6.04
C LEU A 28 -3.83 -0.83 -7.41
N GLY A 29 -3.49 -1.68 -8.39
CA GLY A 29 -3.15 -1.28 -9.76
C GLY A 29 -4.34 -0.69 -10.49
N VAL A 30 -5.48 -1.39 -10.44
CA VAL A 30 -6.71 -0.98 -11.15
C VAL A 30 -7.28 0.32 -10.58
N PHE A 31 -7.25 0.51 -9.27
CA PHE A 31 -7.91 1.68 -8.65
C PHE A 31 -6.90 2.73 -8.19
N GLY A 32 -5.90 2.35 -7.39
CA GLY A 32 -4.97 3.31 -6.80
C GLY A 32 -4.07 4.01 -7.82
N ILE A 33 -3.41 3.23 -8.67
CA ILE A 33 -2.49 3.76 -9.69
C ILE A 33 -3.27 4.44 -10.80
N ALA A 34 -4.42 3.90 -11.23
CA ALA A 34 -5.24 4.50 -12.28
C ALA A 34 -5.78 5.86 -11.88
N VAL A 35 -6.33 6.02 -10.68
CA VAL A 35 -6.80 7.31 -10.16
C VAL A 35 -5.64 8.31 -10.10
N ALA A 36 -4.50 7.92 -9.51
CA ALA A 36 -3.34 8.80 -9.41
C ALA A 36 -2.83 9.26 -10.78
N THR A 37 -2.86 8.38 -11.79
CA THR A 37 -2.43 8.70 -13.15
C THR A 37 -3.44 9.60 -13.87
N ALA A 38 -4.73 9.35 -13.70
CA ALA A 38 -5.81 10.12 -14.34
C ALA A 38 -5.87 11.57 -13.84
N ILE A 39 -5.62 11.82 -12.55
CA ILE A 39 -5.66 13.18 -11.99
C ILE A 39 -4.36 13.96 -12.18
N PHE A 40 -3.26 13.29 -12.54
CA PHE A 40 -1.94 13.92 -12.64
C PHE A 40 -1.87 15.08 -13.66
N PRO A 41 -2.42 14.98 -14.89
CA PRO A 41 -2.43 16.09 -15.83
C PRO A 41 -3.17 17.32 -15.29
N ALA A 42 -4.34 17.11 -14.65
CA ALA A 42 -5.11 18.20 -14.06
C ALA A 42 -4.36 18.87 -12.89
N LEU A 43 -3.69 18.09 -12.04
CA LEU A 43 -2.84 18.61 -10.97
C LEU A 43 -1.66 19.41 -11.54
N SER A 44 -1.01 18.92 -12.60
CA SER A 44 0.13 19.59 -13.22
C SER A 44 -0.29 20.90 -13.87
N HIS A 45 -1.47 20.96 -14.52
CA HIS A 45 -2.02 22.17 -15.10
C HIS A 45 -2.34 23.22 -14.03
N ALA A 46 -3.06 22.81 -12.98
CA ALA A 46 -3.38 23.70 -11.85
C ALA A 46 -2.12 24.20 -11.11
N ALA A 47 -1.07 23.36 -11.02
CA ALA A 47 0.21 23.79 -10.44
C ALA A 47 0.94 24.81 -11.32
N ALA A 48 0.87 24.68 -12.65
CA ALA A 48 1.47 25.64 -13.59
C ALA A 48 0.72 26.99 -13.59
N GLU A 49 -0.60 26.99 -13.50
CA GLU A 49 -1.41 28.21 -13.38
C GLU A 49 -1.09 28.98 -12.09
N ARG A 50 -0.84 28.27 -11.01
CA ARG A 50 -0.40 28.84 -9.74
C ARG A 50 0.95 29.57 -9.85
N GLU A 51 1.90 29.03 -10.63
CA GLU A 51 3.20 29.70 -10.87
C GLU A 51 3.03 31.01 -11.67
N GLY A 52 2.00 31.11 -12.56
CA GLY A 52 1.78 32.27 -13.44
C GLY A 52 0.89 33.39 -12.85
N ASN A 53 -0.13 33.04 -12.09
CA ASN A 53 -1.20 33.97 -11.68
C ASN A 53 -1.21 34.32 -10.17
N GLY A 54 -0.22 33.86 -9.40
CA GLY A 54 -0.18 34.04 -7.94
C GLY A 54 -0.84 32.89 -7.15
N PRO A 55 -0.91 32.99 -5.82
CA PRO A 55 -1.21 31.87 -4.92
C PRO A 55 -2.71 31.52 -4.87
N ASP A 56 -3.35 31.23 -6.00
CA ASP A 56 -4.68 30.60 -5.97
C ASP A 56 -4.53 29.06 -5.87
N ASP A 57 -4.50 28.57 -4.64
CA ASP A 57 -4.42 27.14 -4.35
C ASP A 57 -5.77 26.42 -4.53
N GLY A 58 -6.84 27.12 -4.89
CA GLY A 58 -8.21 26.59 -4.88
C GLY A 58 -8.39 25.41 -5.84
N ALA A 59 -7.98 25.57 -7.09
CA ALA A 59 -8.12 24.53 -8.10
C ALA A 59 -7.27 23.29 -7.79
N PHE A 60 -6.00 23.49 -7.50
CA PHE A 60 -5.07 22.39 -7.14
C PHE A 60 -5.58 21.60 -5.93
N ARG A 61 -5.97 22.31 -4.88
CA ARG A 61 -6.49 21.70 -3.64
C ARG A 61 -7.79 20.92 -3.89
N THR A 62 -8.68 21.46 -4.71
CA THR A 62 -9.96 20.80 -5.05
C THR A 62 -9.72 19.51 -5.80
N ILE A 63 -8.86 19.51 -6.83
CA ILE A 63 -8.50 18.31 -7.60
C ILE A 63 -7.84 17.27 -6.69
N LEU A 64 -6.90 17.68 -5.85
CA LEU A 64 -6.23 16.78 -4.91
C LEU A 64 -7.22 16.16 -3.93
N GLN A 65 -8.09 16.96 -3.31
CA GLN A 65 -9.11 16.46 -2.38
C GLN A 65 -10.06 15.49 -3.06
N HIS A 66 -10.46 15.76 -4.29
CA HIS A 66 -11.30 14.84 -5.06
C HIS A 66 -10.61 13.51 -5.30
N GLY A 67 -9.35 13.52 -5.73
CA GLY A 67 -8.54 12.32 -5.91
C GLY A 67 -8.36 11.52 -4.62
N LEU A 68 -8.09 12.19 -3.49
CA LEU A 68 -7.96 11.54 -2.20
C LEU A 68 -9.28 10.92 -1.71
N ARG A 69 -10.41 11.63 -1.87
CA ARG A 69 -11.73 11.08 -1.54
C ARG A 69 -12.05 9.86 -2.39
N LEU A 70 -11.76 9.91 -3.68
CA LEU A 70 -12.01 8.79 -4.59
C LEU A 70 -11.16 7.57 -4.22
N THR A 71 -9.89 7.74 -3.89
CA THR A 71 -9.03 6.62 -3.46
C THR A 71 -9.48 5.98 -2.16
N VAL A 72 -9.97 6.76 -1.20
CA VAL A 72 -10.53 6.23 0.05
C VAL A 72 -11.86 5.53 -0.22
N PHE A 73 -12.74 6.15 -1.01
CA PHE A 73 -14.06 5.61 -1.34
C PHE A 73 -14.00 4.28 -2.08
N ILE A 74 -13.02 4.08 -2.95
CA ILE A 74 -12.81 2.82 -3.67
C ILE A 74 -11.93 1.86 -2.86
N GLY A 75 -10.87 2.38 -2.26
CA GLY A 75 -9.85 1.59 -1.57
C GLY A 75 -10.35 0.90 -0.30
N LEU A 76 -11.23 1.54 0.47
CA LEU A 76 -11.80 0.93 1.67
C LEU A 76 -12.72 -0.25 1.37
N PRO A 77 -13.73 -0.15 0.48
CA PRO A 77 -14.54 -1.31 0.10
C PRO A 77 -13.71 -2.43 -0.54
N ALA A 78 -12.72 -2.09 -1.36
CA ALA A 78 -11.83 -3.07 -1.95
C ALA A 78 -11.00 -3.83 -0.89
N ALA A 79 -10.48 -3.11 0.11
CA ALA A 79 -9.77 -3.70 1.24
C ALA A 79 -10.67 -4.65 2.05
N VAL A 80 -11.87 -4.20 2.42
CA VAL A 80 -12.85 -5.00 3.15
C VAL A 80 -13.28 -6.22 2.33
N GLY A 81 -13.60 -6.03 1.05
CA GLY A 81 -13.97 -7.10 0.14
C GLY A 81 -12.87 -8.17 0.05
N LEU A 82 -11.62 -7.76 -0.14
CA LEU A 82 -10.51 -8.70 -0.24
C LEU A 82 -10.25 -9.44 1.08
N ILE A 83 -10.42 -8.77 2.23
CA ILE A 83 -10.34 -9.41 3.54
C ILE A 83 -11.45 -10.46 3.72
N LEU A 84 -12.67 -10.18 3.31
CA LEU A 84 -13.80 -11.11 3.45
C LEU A 84 -13.63 -12.33 2.55
N VAL A 85 -13.20 -12.13 1.29
CA VAL A 85 -13.05 -13.21 0.32
C VAL A 85 -11.66 -13.88 0.32
N ARG A 86 -10.74 -13.47 1.22
CA ARG A 86 -9.35 -13.94 1.22
C ARG A 86 -9.20 -15.47 1.20
N VAL A 87 -10.01 -16.17 2.00
CA VAL A 87 -9.92 -17.64 2.11
C VAL A 87 -10.51 -18.34 0.87
N PRO A 88 -11.77 -18.08 0.47
CA PRO A 88 -12.28 -18.71 -0.75
C PRO A 88 -11.49 -18.30 -2.00
N LEU A 89 -10.98 -17.07 -2.08
CA LEU A 89 -10.17 -16.60 -3.19
C LEU A 89 -8.85 -17.34 -3.30
N THR A 90 -8.11 -17.46 -2.19
CA THR A 90 -6.82 -18.19 -2.19
C THR A 90 -7.00 -19.65 -2.49
N ARG A 91 -8.08 -20.27 -2.02
CA ARG A 91 -8.42 -21.65 -2.36
C ARG A 91 -8.75 -21.82 -3.82
N ALA A 92 -9.63 -20.99 -4.37
CA ALA A 92 -10.06 -21.08 -5.76
C ALA A 92 -8.91 -20.91 -6.76
N ILE A 93 -7.88 -20.09 -6.39
CA ILE A 93 -6.76 -19.81 -7.29
C ILE A 93 -5.59 -20.76 -7.09
N PHE A 94 -5.29 -21.18 -5.88
CA PHE A 94 -4.04 -21.86 -5.56
C PHE A 94 -4.20 -23.29 -5.04
N GLU A 95 -5.38 -23.73 -4.57
CA GLU A 95 -5.59 -25.07 -4.01
C GLU A 95 -5.68 -26.13 -5.14
N TYR A 96 -4.52 -26.34 -5.82
CA TYR A 96 -4.37 -27.36 -6.87
C TYR A 96 -3.09 -28.16 -6.65
N TYR A 97 -3.11 -29.45 -6.92
CA TYR A 97 -1.96 -30.37 -6.87
C TYR A 97 -1.25 -30.47 -5.50
N ARG A 98 -0.15 -29.73 -5.34
CA ARG A 98 0.72 -29.77 -4.17
C ARG A 98 0.45 -28.64 -3.18
N PHE A 99 -0.48 -27.74 -3.48
CA PHE A 99 -0.82 -26.61 -2.60
C PHE A 99 -1.91 -27.05 -1.64
N ASP A 100 -1.51 -27.24 -0.37
CA ASP A 100 -2.41 -27.77 0.66
C ASP A 100 -3.29 -26.66 1.26
N ARG A 101 -4.35 -27.08 1.95
CA ARG A 101 -5.27 -26.20 2.70
C ARG A 101 -4.53 -25.30 3.69
N GLN A 102 -3.45 -25.81 4.31
CA GLN A 102 -2.65 -25.05 5.26
C GLN A 102 -1.87 -23.91 4.56
N ASP A 103 -1.36 -24.18 3.37
CA ASP A 103 -0.70 -23.15 2.55
C ASP A 103 -1.68 -22.07 2.11
N SER A 104 -2.90 -22.43 1.71
CA SER A 104 -3.97 -21.47 1.38
C SER A 104 -4.32 -20.57 2.56
N LEU A 105 -4.37 -21.10 3.78
CA LEU A 105 -4.63 -20.30 4.98
C LEU A 105 -3.47 -19.36 5.33
N ARG A 106 -2.22 -19.79 5.09
CA ARG A 106 -1.04 -18.92 5.23
C ARG A 106 -1.10 -17.75 4.25
N VAL A 107 -1.36 -18.02 2.98
CA VAL A 107 -1.53 -16.95 1.96
C VAL A 107 -2.67 -16.01 2.35
N ALA A 108 -3.80 -16.56 2.81
CA ALA A 108 -4.96 -15.75 3.24
C ALA A 108 -4.64 -14.86 4.43
N SER A 109 -3.82 -15.31 5.39
CA SER A 109 -3.40 -14.50 6.55
C SER A 109 -2.49 -13.35 6.14
N VAL A 110 -1.52 -13.60 5.26
CA VAL A 110 -0.63 -12.58 4.69
C VAL A 110 -1.41 -11.58 3.84
N LEU A 111 -2.36 -12.09 3.03
CA LEU A 111 -3.23 -11.27 2.19
C LEU A 111 -4.08 -10.31 3.04
N ALA A 112 -4.62 -10.77 4.19
CA ALA A 112 -5.35 -9.90 5.11
C ALA A 112 -4.46 -8.74 5.59
N GLY A 113 -3.21 -9.03 5.97
CA GLY A 113 -2.25 -8.02 6.37
C GLY A 113 -2.03 -6.94 5.31
N TYR A 114 -1.79 -7.31 4.06
CA TYR A 114 -1.62 -6.36 2.96
C TYR A 114 -2.90 -5.60 2.61
N SER A 115 -4.05 -6.27 2.68
CA SER A 115 -5.34 -5.69 2.26
C SER A 115 -5.77 -4.50 3.10
N VAL A 116 -5.47 -4.49 4.39
CA VAL A 116 -5.84 -3.41 5.33
C VAL A 116 -5.36 -2.03 4.85
N ALA A 117 -4.22 -1.96 4.17
CA ALA A 117 -3.63 -0.71 3.76
C ALA A 117 -3.82 -0.37 2.27
N ILE A 118 -4.66 -1.06 1.52
CA ILE A 118 -4.90 -0.76 0.08
C ILE A 118 -5.26 0.71 -0.12
N TRP A 119 -6.14 1.27 0.71
CA TRP A 119 -6.50 2.69 0.69
C TRP A 119 -5.31 3.61 0.95
N ALA A 120 -4.41 3.24 1.88
CA ALA A 120 -3.23 4.04 2.22
C ALA A 120 -2.18 4.01 1.10
N TYR A 121 -1.97 2.85 0.46
CA TYR A 121 -1.14 2.76 -0.74
C TYR A 121 -1.69 3.63 -1.86
N SER A 122 -2.99 3.55 -2.12
CA SER A 122 -3.65 4.37 -3.14
C SER A 122 -3.51 5.87 -2.87
N MET A 123 -3.71 6.30 -1.60
CA MET A 123 -3.45 7.69 -1.19
C MET A 123 -2.01 8.11 -1.41
N THR A 124 -1.04 7.25 -1.09
CA THR A 124 0.38 7.53 -1.29
C THR A 124 0.70 7.78 -2.76
N HIS A 125 0.09 7.01 -3.68
CA HIS A 125 0.25 7.24 -5.12
C HIS A 125 -0.30 8.61 -5.55
N VAL A 126 -1.49 9.00 -5.10
CA VAL A 126 -2.08 10.32 -5.38
C VAL A 126 -1.23 11.44 -4.81
N LEU A 127 -0.83 11.36 -3.54
CA LEU A 127 0.00 12.36 -2.88
C LEU A 127 1.36 12.52 -3.55
N THR A 128 2.00 11.41 -3.93
CA THR A 128 3.28 11.45 -4.65
C THR A 128 3.14 12.17 -5.99
N ARG A 129 2.05 11.93 -6.74
CA ARG A 129 1.76 12.67 -7.99
C ARG A 129 1.52 14.15 -7.73
N ALA A 130 0.84 14.51 -6.64
CA ALA A 130 0.65 15.91 -6.26
C ALA A 130 1.98 16.63 -5.99
N PHE A 131 2.92 15.99 -5.28
CA PHE A 131 4.26 16.56 -5.09
C PHE A 131 5.04 16.70 -6.42
N TYR A 132 4.92 15.73 -7.32
CA TYR A 132 5.57 15.81 -8.63
C TYR A 132 4.99 16.93 -9.51
N ALA A 133 3.67 17.17 -9.41
CA ALA A 133 3.02 18.27 -10.12
C ALA A 133 3.59 19.64 -9.72
N VAL A 134 3.95 19.83 -8.44
CA VAL A 134 4.60 21.06 -7.95
C VAL A 134 6.14 20.98 -8.00
N LYS A 135 6.71 20.04 -8.77
CA LYS A 135 8.16 19.85 -8.96
C LYS A 135 8.93 19.52 -7.69
N ASP A 136 8.26 19.09 -6.62
CA ASP A 136 8.89 18.65 -5.36
C ASP A 136 9.04 17.13 -5.31
N ALA A 137 10.05 16.59 -5.96
CA ALA A 137 10.39 15.17 -5.85
C ALA A 137 11.16 14.82 -4.56
N LYS A 138 11.71 15.82 -3.85
CA LYS A 138 12.57 15.59 -2.69
C LYS A 138 11.75 15.18 -1.45
N THR A 139 10.57 15.75 -1.26
CA THR A 139 9.72 15.46 -0.11
C THR A 139 9.23 14.01 -0.09
N PRO A 140 8.60 13.46 -1.14
CA PRO A 140 8.20 12.05 -1.14
C PRO A 140 9.41 11.11 -1.05
N LEU A 141 10.55 11.45 -1.68
CA LEU A 141 11.77 10.65 -1.59
C LEU A 141 12.27 10.53 -0.14
N ARG A 142 12.40 11.66 0.57
CA ARG A 142 12.85 11.66 1.97
C ARG A 142 11.91 10.88 2.89
N VAL A 143 10.59 11.05 2.69
CA VAL A 143 9.60 10.30 3.47
C VAL A 143 9.72 8.80 3.17
N SER A 144 9.83 8.41 1.91
CA SER A 144 9.97 6.99 1.51
C SER A 144 11.25 6.37 2.07
N MET A 145 12.39 7.06 2.03
CA MET A 145 13.63 6.57 2.63
C MET A 145 13.50 6.37 4.14
N GLY A 146 12.87 7.31 4.86
CA GLY A 146 12.58 7.14 6.28
C GLY A 146 11.67 5.95 6.56
N MET A 147 10.68 5.73 5.69
CA MET A 147 9.75 4.59 5.82
C MET A 147 10.41 3.23 5.56
N VAL A 148 11.44 3.16 4.73
CA VAL A 148 12.23 1.92 4.55
C VAL A 148 12.89 1.52 5.87
N GLY A 149 13.57 2.46 6.55
CA GLY A 149 14.17 2.20 7.86
C GLY A 149 13.14 1.82 8.92
N PHE A 150 12.01 2.55 8.95
CA PHE A 150 10.91 2.27 9.87
C PHE A 150 10.29 0.88 9.63
N ASN A 151 10.03 0.52 8.37
CA ASN A 151 9.52 -0.80 8.00
C ASN A 151 10.50 -1.93 8.38
N LEU A 152 11.80 -1.73 8.15
CA LEU A 152 12.82 -2.69 8.56
C LEU A 152 12.81 -2.91 10.07
N ALA A 153 12.75 -1.85 10.87
CA ALA A 153 12.67 -1.95 12.33
C ALA A 153 11.41 -2.70 12.77
N LEU A 154 10.25 -2.39 12.18
CA LEU A 154 8.99 -3.11 12.46
C LEU A 154 9.08 -4.58 12.08
N ASN A 155 9.69 -4.92 10.94
CA ASN A 155 9.88 -6.29 10.53
C ASN A 155 10.71 -7.08 11.54
N LEU A 156 11.82 -6.51 12.02
CA LEU A 156 12.67 -7.16 13.02
C LEU A 156 11.95 -7.41 14.36
N VAL A 157 11.06 -6.52 14.76
CA VAL A 157 10.29 -6.68 16.01
C VAL A 157 9.13 -7.64 15.84
N LEU A 158 8.34 -7.50 14.75
CA LEU A 158 7.09 -8.22 14.56
C LEU A 158 7.26 -9.64 14.03
N VAL A 159 8.40 -9.95 13.42
CA VAL A 159 8.65 -11.28 12.84
C VAL A 159 8.63 -12.40 13.91
N TRP A 160 9.07 -12.09 15.12
CA TRP A 160 9.12 -13.06 16.21
C TRP A 160 7.74 -13.52 16.70
N PRO A 161 6.76 -12.63 16.98
CA PRO A 161 5.42 -13.04 17.40
C PRO A 161 4.48 -13.45 16.26
N LEU A 162 4.63 -12.90 15.04
CA LEU A 162 3.66 -13.07 13.95
C LEU A 162 4.19 -13.90 12.76
N GLY A 163 5.46 -14.31 12.79
CA GLY A 163 6.06 -15.07 11.69
C GLY A 163 5.99 -14.31 10.36
N VAL A 164 5.67 -15.03 9.27
CA VAL A 164 5.63 -14.46 7.91
C VAL A 164 4.56 -13.38 7.74
N ALA A 165 3.45 -13.44 8.47
CA ALA A 165 2.40 -12.42 8.42
C ALA A 165 2.87 -11.04 8.93
N ALA A 166 3.91 -11.01 9.79
CA ALA A 166 4.52 -9.78 10.27
C ALA A 166 4.96 -8.86 9.14
N LEU A 167 5.53 -9.42 8.08
CA LEU A 167 6.02 -8.67 6.91
C LEU A 167 4.89 -7.92 6.19
N ALA A 168 3.70 -8.51 6.12
CA ALA A 168 2.53 -7.88 5.54
C ALA A 168 1.97 -6.78 6.45
N TRP A 169 1.86 -7.03 7.75
CA TRP A 169 1.36 -6.07 8.72
C TRP A 169 2.29 -4.86 8.89
N SER A 170 3.61 -5.09 8.99
CA SER A 170 4.59 -3.99 9.09
C SER A 170 4.59 -3.11 7.84
N THR A 171 4.48 -3.72 6.65
CA THR A 171 4.41 -2.98 5.39
C THR A 171 3.13 -2.14 5.32
N SER A 172 2.00 -2.69 5.75
CA SER A 172 0.72 -1.99 5.80
C SER A 172 0.73 -0.84 6.80
N PHE A 173 1.28 -1.05 7.99
CA PHE A 173 1.42 0.02 8.98
C PHE A 173 2.34 1.13 8.48
N SER A 174 3.47 0.78 7.87
CA SER A 174 4.38 1.74 7.26
C SER A 174 3.71 2.55 6.15
N ALA A 175 2.87 1.92 5.32
CA ALA A 175 2.13 2.63 4.28
C ALA A 175 1.11 3.63 4.84
N MET A 176 0.42 3.28 5.94
CA MET A 176 -0.50 4.20 6.62
C MET A 176 0.25 5.41 7.19
N VAL A 177 1.39 5.18 7.86
CA VAL A 177 2.24 6.24 8.39
C VAL A 177 2.78 7.11 7.25
N GLN A 178 3.22 6.51 6.14
CA GLN A 178 3.70 7.23 4.96
C GLN A 178 2.62 8.12 4.36
N ALA A 179 1.41 7.59 4.15
CA ALA A 179 0.28 8.36 3.63
C ALA A 179 -0.03 9.57 4.54
N PHE A 180 -0.05 9.36 5.85
CA PHE A 180 -0.29 10.41 6.82
C PHE A 180 0.80 11.49 6.82
N LEU A 181 2.09 11.11 6.76
CA LEU A 181 3.21 12.04 6.69
C LEU A 181 3.19 12.87 5.41
N LEU A 182 2.89 12.25 4.26
CA LEU A 182 2.75 12.97 2.99
C LEU A 182 1.56 13.92 3.03
N LEU A 183 0.43 13.49 3.58
CA LEU A 183 -0.77 14.33 3.71
C LEU A 183 -0.50 15.58 4.56
N ARG A 184 0.26 15.45 5.65
CA ARG A 184 0.66 16.61 6.48
C ARG A 184 1.60 17.59 5.78
N LYS A 185 2.38 17.12 4.82
CA LYS A 185 3.36 17.94 4.09
C LYS A 185 2.78 18.59 2.83
N VAL A 186 1.66 18.10 2.33
CA VAL A 186 0.92 18.77 1.25
C VAL A 186 0.19 19.96 1.85
N ARG A 187 0.67 21.14 1.55
CA ARG A 187 0.05 22.44 1.91
C ARG A 187 -0.32 23.19 0.65
#